data_edae4c3633f00da5516c877936b3ea03
#
_entry.id   edae4c3633f00da5516c877936b3ea03
#
_cell.length_a   1.000
_cell.length_b   1.000
_cell.length_c   1.000
_cell.angle_alpha   90.00
_cell.angle_beta   90.00
_cell.angle_gamma   90.00
#
_symmetry.space_group_name_H-M   'P 1'
#
loop_
_entity.id
_entity.type
_entity.pdbx_description
1 polymer ?
#
loop_
_entity_poly.entity_id
_entity_poly.type
_entity_poly.pdbx_seq_one_letter_code
_entity_poly.pdbx_strand_id
1 'polypeptide(L)'
;MENNVRYTEKLAKYMLLAAGIALIGGICWMFKSVLAYILIAVVVSLIAKPIMSGLQKINIKGIRIPHWLLAAVTLLTVLGLLSTLIILIIPLISSIVKDVSVTNIESAAKSIAVPLSDLNTYLRTYFPALGSGFRLEVAIGEEVQKIVNISGFSSLIGSAASLISSFGVGIFSVVFISFFFIKDDGLFTDIICALVPDRLEQTTEKAISDIGHLLSRYFTGVTIEIFGVALLNFLGLWLVARLGINAALGIAFMTGIFNVIPYIGPLMGGALGTILGLILKYSSAVPVGLDVNFWAFTAILIAVFCFTQLIDNILYQPLIYSTSIKSTPLEIFIVLLVVGHIGGALSMIIAIPIYTVLRVIAFRFFGHVKAISRLIPSEKLISKE
;
A
#
# COMPACT_ATOMS: atom_id res chain seq x y z
N MET A 1 -25.42 54.58 -4.94
CA MET A 1 -24.67 54.28 -3.70
C MET A 1 -24.94 52.85 -3.20
N GLU A 2 -26.12 52.33 -3.32
CA GLU A 2 -26.52 50.98 -2.84
C GLU A 2 -25.74 49.80 -3.49
N ASN A 3 -25.41 49.91 -4.77
CA ASN A 3 -24.61 48.88 -5.45
C ASN A 3 -23.17 48.76 -4.93
N ASN A 4 -22.54 49.87 -4.54
CA ASN A 4 -21.17 49.86 -4.03
C ASN A 4 -21.09 49.24 -2.62
N VAL A 5 -22.10 49.45 -1.78
CA VAL A 5 -22.19 48.83 -0.43
C VAL A 5 -22.31 47.30 -0.56
N ARG A 6 -23.13 46.85 -1.48
CA ARG A 6 -23.32 45.41 -1.75
C ARG A 6 -22.05 44.71 -2.30
N TYR A 7 -21.22 45.41 -3.08
CA TYR A 7 -19.95 44.92 -3.55
C TYR A 7 -18.90 44.86 -2.44
N THR A 8 -18.83 45.88 -1.59
CA THR A 8 -17.89 45.91 -0.45
C THR A 8 -18.24 44.86 0.60
N GLU A 9 -19.50 44.61 0.89
CA GLU A 9 -19.94 43.54 1.78
C GLU A 9 -19.59 42.15 1.23
N LYS A 10 -19.77 41.90 -0.08
CA LYS A 10 -19.36 40.64 -0.72
C LYS A 10 -17.85 40.46 -0.70
N LEU A 11 -17.10 41.54 -0.99
CA LEU A 11 -15.64 41.50 -0.96
C LEU A 11 -15.12 41.22 0.45
N ALA A 12 -15.67 41.89 1.47
CA ALA A 12 -15.35 41.66 2.88
C ALA A 12 -15.63 40.20 3.28
N LYS A 13 -16.77 39.65 2.84
CA LYS A 13 -17.12 38.24 3.10
C LYS A 13 -16.12 37.27 2.45
N TYR A 14 -15.70 37.50 1.19
CA TYR A 14 -14.71 36.67 0.53
C TYR A 14 -13.33 36.82 1.15
N MET A 15 -12.93 38.00 1.58
CA MET A 15 -11.66 38.24 2.28
C MET A 15 -11.64 37.53 3.64
N LEU A 16 -12.72 37.61 4.43
CA LEU A 16 -12.84 36.88 5.69
C LEU A 16 -12.81 35.36 5.47
N LEU A 17 -13.47 34.87 4.42
CA LEU A 17 -13.48 33.45 4.08
C LEU A 17 -12.07 32.98 3.65
N ALA A 18 -11.38 33.76 2.82
CA ALA A 18 -10.01 33.48 2.42
C ALA A 18 -9.03 33.52 3.61
N ALA A 19 -9.18 34.52 4.51
CA ALA A 19 -8.37 34.58 5.72
C ALA A 19 -8.64 33.40 6.65
N GLY A 20 -9.91 32.99 6.81
CA GLY A 20 -10.29 31.77 7.56
C GLY A 20 -9.68 30.51 7.00
N ILE A 21 -9.75 30.31 5.66
CA ILE A 21 -9.13 29.17 4.99
C ILE A 21 -7.60 29.20 5.17
N ALA A 22 -6.95 30.36 5.03
CA ALA A 22 -5.52 30.51 5.22
C ALA A 22 -5.09 30.20 6.67
N LEU A 23 -5.88 30.63 7.65
CA LEU A 23 -5.65 30.35 9.07
C LEU A 23 -5.80 28.86 9.38
N ILE A 24 -6.86 28.22 8.90
CA ILE A 24 -7.07 26.77 9.05
C ILE A 24 -5.95 26.00 8.36
N GLY A 25 -5.56 26.39 7.14
CA GLY A 25 -4.44 25.79 6.41
C GLY A 25 -3.12 25.90 7.17
N GLY A 26 -2.86 27.07 7.77
CA GLY A 26 -1.68 27.32 8.61
C GLY A 26 -1.67 26.44 9.87
N ILE A 27 -2.80 26.31 10.55
CA ILE A 27 -2.97 25.42 11.70
C ILE A 27 -2.75 23.95 11.28
N CYS A 28 -3.38 23.51 10.21
CA CYS A 28 -3.19 22.14 9.68
C CYS A 28 -1.72 21.88 9.31
N TRP A 29 -1.02 22.85 8.72
CA TRP A 29 0.39 22.74 8.42
C TRP A 29 1.26 22.63 9.68
N MET A 30 0.97 23.43 10.71
CA MET A 30 1.67 23.41 11.99
C MET A 30 1.49 22.05 12.70
N PHE A 31 0.28 21.49 12.65
CA PHE A 31 -0.07 20.22 13.29
C PHE A 31 -0.07 19.01 12.33
N LYS A 32 0.66 19.10 11.21
CA LYS A 32 0.70 18.03 10.18
C LYS A 32 1.04 16.64 10.73
N SER A 33 1.92 16.56 11.73
CA SER A 33 2.28 15.27 12.36
C SER A 33 1.11 14.68 13.15
N VAL A 34 0.38 15.52 13.89
CA VAL A 34 -0.81 15.08 14.65
C VAL A 34 -1.91 14.60 13.70
N LEU A 35 -2.14 15.36 12.60
CA LEU A 35 -3.09 14.95 11.56
C LEU A 35 -2.68 13.62 10.91
N ALA A 36 -1.38 13.40 10.67
CA ALA A 36 -0.87 12.14 10.17
C ALA A 36 -1.13 11.00 11.16
N TYR A 37 -0.91 11.21 12.47
CA TYR A 37 -1.20 10.20 13.50
C TYR A 37 -2.69 9.86 13.56
N ILE A 38 -3.58 10.85 13.46
CA ILE A 38 -5.02 10.63 13.41
C ILE A 38 -5.40 9.82 12.16
N LEU A 39 -4.88 10.17 10.99
CA LEU A 39 -5.16 9.45 9.75
C LEU A 39 -4.68 8.00 9.81
N ILE A 40 -3.47 7.76 10.32
CA ILE A 40 -2.94 6.40 10.51
C ILE A 40 -3.81 5.63 11.51
N ALA A 41 -4.24 6.27 12.60
CA ALA A 41 -5.10 5.65 13.60
C ALA A 41 -6.48 5.27 13.03
N VAL A 42 -7.05 6.10 12.16
CA VAL A 42 -8.29 5.78 11.41
C VAL A 42 -8.06 4.53 10.55
N VAL A 43 -6.96 4.47 9.80
CA VAL A 43 -6.64 3.30 8.97
C VAL A 43 -6.50 2.03 9.83
N VAL A 44 -5.75 2.11 10.94
CA VAL A 44 -5.60 0.99 11.89
C VAL A 44 -6.96 0.55 12.45
N SER A 45 -7.82 1.50 12.82
CA SER A 45 -9.16 1.19 13.33
C SER A 45 -10.05 0.53 12.26
N LEU A 46 -9.92 0.93 10.99
CA LEU A 46 -10.67 0.33 9.88
C LEU A 46 -10.21 -1.10 9.57
N ILE A 47 -8.90 -1.37 9.64
CA ILE A 47 -8.34 -2.73 9.54
C ILE A 47 -8.80 -3.59 10.72
N ALA A 48 -8.95 -3.00 11.89
CA ALA A 48 -9.38 -3.68 13.12
C ALA A 48 -10.88 -4.05 13.13
N LYS A 49 -11.73 -3.34 12.39
CA LYS A 49 -13.20 -3.56 12.36
C LYS A 49 -13.62 -5.00 12.14
N PRO A 50 -13.15 -5.75 11.12
CA PRO A 50 -13.54 -7.14 10.93
C PRO A 50 -13.10 -8.05 12.08
N ILE A 51 -11.95 -7.79 12.69
CA ILE A 51 -11.46 -8.55 13.85
C ILE A 51 -12.36 -8.27 15.07
N MET A 52 -12.66 -7.00 15.32
CA MET A 52 -13.56 -6.57 16.41
C MET A 52 -14.95 -7.19 16.24
N SER A 53 -15.54 -7.14 15.04
CA SER A 53 -16.84 -7.73 14.75
C SER A 53 -16.83 -9.26 14.88
N GLY A 54 -15.72 -9.91 14.55
CA GLY A 54 -15.52 -11.34 14.77
C GLY A 54 -15.48 -11.69 16.25
N LEU A 55 -14.71 -10.92 17.04
CA LEU A 55 -14.59 -11.12 18.51
C LEU A 55 -15.91 -10.87 19.25
N GLN A 56 -16.69 -9.88 18.81
CA GLN A 56 -18.02 -9.59 19.38
C GLN A 56 -19.01 -10.74 19.22
N LYS A 57 -18.87 -11.57 18.18
CA LYS A 57 -19.72 -12.74 17.95
C LYS A 57 -19.35 -13.93 18.83
N ILE A 58 -18.17 -13.92 19.44
CA ILE A 58 -17.69 -14.99 20.32
C ILE A 58 -18.38 -14.84 21.69
N ASN A 59 -19.44 -15.60 21.90
CA ASN A 59 -20.17 -15.62 23.16
C ASN A 59 -19.54 -16.70 24.08
N ILE A 60 -18.67 -16.29 25.00
CA ILE A 60 -18.05 -17.22 25.94
C ILE A 60 -18.98 -17.44 27.11
N LYS A 61 -19.75 -18.53 27.10
CA LYS A 61 -20.58 -19.00 28.24
C LYS A 61 -21.52 -17.95 28.85
N GLY A 62 -22.13 -17.06 28.03
CA GLY A 62 -23.08 -16.05 28.52
C GLY A 62 -22.45 -14.80 29.17
N ILE A 63 -21.13 -14.70 29.23
CA ILE A 63 -20.44 -13.52 29.75
C ILE A 63 -20.26 -12.50 28.62
N ARG A 64 -20.86 -11.32 28.77
CA ARG A 64 -20.63 -10.18 27.87
C ARG A 64 -19.28 -9.55 28.19
N ILE A 65 -18.31 -9.71 27.27
CA ILE A 65 -16.99 -9.09 27.42
C ILE A 65 -17.15 -7.58 27.24
N PRO A 66 -16.58 -6.74 28.15
CA PRO A 66 -16.69 -5.29 28.05
C PRO A 66 -16.03 -4.78 26.74
N HIS A 67 -16.64 -3.77 26.11
CA HIS A 67 -16.19 -3.21 24.81
C HIS A 67 -14.72 -2.75 24.82
N TRP A 68 -14.26 -2.15 25.92
CA TRP A 68 -12.88 -1.70 26.04
C TRP A 68 -11.88 -2.85 26.01
N LEU A 69 -12.23 -4.00 26.58
CA LEU A 69 -11.37 -5.19 26.56
C LEU A 69 -11.29 -5.80 25.16
N LEU A 70 -12.43 -5.87 24.45
CA LEU A 70 -12.47 -6.30 23.05
C LEU A 70 -11.65 -5.38 22.16
N ALA A 71 -11.74 -4.06 22.35
CA ALA A 71 -10.93 -3.08 21.64
C ALA A 71 -9.44 -3.26 21.90
N ALA A 72 -9.04 -3.46 23.17
CA ALA A 72 -7.65 -3.71 23.56
C ALA A 72 -7.12 -5.01 22.92
N VAL A 73 -7.86 -6.11 23.00
CA VAL A 73 -7.48 -7.39 22.37
C VAL A 73 -7.38 -7.25 20.85
N THR A 74 -8.33 -6.59 20.22
CA THR A 74 -8.32 -6.35 18.77
C THR A 74 -7.08 -5.54 18.36
N LEU A 75 -6.81 -4.44 19.08
CA LEU A 75 -5.65 -3.60 18.78
C LEU A 75 -4.34 -4.37 18.99
N LEU A 76 -4.20 -5.11 20.10
CA LEU A 76 -3.04 -5.96 20.34
C LEU A 76 -2.88 -7.04 19.27
N THR A 77 -3.97 -7.61 18.76
CA THR A 77 -3.93 -8.57 17.67
C THR A 77 -3.40 -7.93 16.38
N VAL A 78 -3.92 -6.75 16.01
CA VAL A 78 -3.46 -6.02 14.82
C VAL A 78 -1.99 -5.61 14.96
N LEU A 79 -1.61 -5.03 16.08
CA LEU A 79 -0.22 -4.63 16.35
C LEU A 79 0.72 -5.84 16.41
N GLY A 80 0.29 -6.93 17.05
CA GLY A 80 1.04 -8.18 17.10
C GLY A 80 1.27 -8.77 15.71
N LEU A 81 0.25 -8.76 14.85
CA LEU A 81 0.34 -9.24 13.48
C LEU A 81 1.29 -8.38 12.64
N LEU A 82 1.18 -7.05 12.74
CA LEU A 82 2.10 -6.11 12.08
C LEU A 82 3.54 -6.25 12.58
N SER A 83 3.73 -6.35 13.91
CA SER A 83 5.06 -6.53 14.51
C SER A 83 5.68 -7.85 14.10
N THR A 84 4.91 -8.93 14.11
CA THR A 84 5.38 -10.25 13.66
C THR A 84 5.82 -10.21 12.20
N LEU A 85 5.03 -9.54 11.36
CA LEU A 85 5.36 -9.36 9.94
C LEU A 85 6.70 -8.61 9.78
N ILE A 86 6.89 -7.51 10.50
CA ILE A 86 8.13 -6.71 10.48
C ILE A 86 9.32 -7.56 10.97
N ILE A 87 9.17 -8.26 12.11
CA ILE A 87 10.22 -9.09 12.70
C ILE A 87 10.64 -10.24 11.76
N LEU A 88 9.69 -10.81 11.01
CA LEU A 88 9.99 -11.85 10.02
C LEU A 88 10.64 -11.30 8.76
N ILE A 89 10.20 -10.15 8.28
CA ILE A 89 10.67 -9.57 7.00
C ILE A 89 12.10 -9.02 7.13
N ILE A 90 12.43 -8.33 8.21
CA ILE A 90 13.73 -7.69 8.39
C ILE A 90 14.91 -8.67 8.21
N PRO A 91 14.98 -9.82 8.91
CA PRO A 91 16.07 -10.77 8.71
C PRO A 91 16.06 -11.40 7.33
N LEU A 92 14.89 -11.64 6.71
CA LEU A 92 14.79 -12.20 5.36
C LEU A 92 15.37 -11.25 4.31
N ILE A 93 15.01 -9.97 4.37
CA ILE A 93 15.58 -8.97 3.46
C ILE A 93 17.07 -8.77 3.77
N SER A 94 17.44 -8.75 5.03
CA SER A 94 18.85 -8.66 5.45
C SER A 94 19.70 -9.82 4.91
N SER A 95 19.18 -11.05 4.86
CA SER A 95 19.87 -12.19 4.26
C SER A 95 20.01 -12.02 2.75
N ILE A 96 18.95 -11.63 2.05
CA ILE A 96 19.01 -11.34 0.60
C ILE A 96 20.03 -10.24 0.31
N VAL A 97 20.02 -9.15 1.07
CA VAL A 97 20.98 -8.04 0.91
C VAL A 97 22.42 -8.51 1.13
N LYS A 98 22.67 -9.38 2.10
CA LYS A 98 24.02 -9.99 2.33
C LYS A 98 24.41 -10.92 1.20
N ASP A 99 23.50 -11.78 0.74
CA ASP A 99 23.74 -12.75 -0.35
C ASP A 99 23.91 -12.02 -1.69
N VAL A 100 23.30 -10.85 -1.85
CA VAL A 100 23.41 -9.93 -3.00
C VAL A 100 24.44 -8.82 -2.71
N SER A 101 25.51 -9.10 -1.95
CA SER A 101 26.59 -8.14 -1.72
C SER A 101 27.32 -7.78 -3.01
N VAL A 102 28.04 -6.63 -3.02
CA VAL A 102 28.73 -6.12 -4.21
C VAL A 102 29.61 -7.18 -4.88
N THR A 103 30.33 -7.98 -4.09
CA THR A 103 31.20 -9.07 -4.59
C THR A 103 30.39 -10.18 -5.29
N ASN A 104 29.21 -10.47 -4.77
CA ASN A 104 28.33 -11.51 -5.32
C ASN A 104 27.60 -11.02 -6.58
N ILE A 105 27.23 -9.72 -6.64
CA ILE A 105 26.63 -9.11 -7.85
C ILE A 105 27.62 -9.19 -9.02
N GLU A 106 28.90 -8.87 -8.79
CA GLU A 106 29.92 -8.92 -9.83
C GLU A 106 30.16 -10.36 -10.34
N SER A 107 30.17 -11.32 -9.44
CA SER A 107 30.28 -12.74 -9.79
C SER A 107 29.04 -13.23 -10.54
N ALA A 108 27.85 -12.85 -10.10
CA ALA A 108 26.60 -13.17 -10.78
C ALA A 108 26.55 -12.52 -12.18
N ALA A 109 26.97 -11.24 -12.31
CA ALA A 109 27.02 -10.56 -13.58
C ALA A 109 27.94 -11.27 -14.59
N LYS A 110 29.12 -11.76 -14.14
CA LYS A 110 30.02 -12.56 -14.98
C LYS A 110 29.36 -13.88 -15.42
N SER A 111 28.67 -14.57 -14.51
CA SER A 111 28.00 -15.84 -14.81
C SER A 111 26.82 -15.69 -15.75
N ILE A 112 26.11 -14.55 -15.67
CA ILE A 112 24.96 -14.21 -16.50
C ILE A 112 25.39 -13.59 -17.85
N ALA A 113 26.60 -13.03 -17.96
CA ALA A 113 27.06 -12.35 -19.17
C ALA A 113 27.06 -13.27 -20.41
N VAL A 114 27.44 -14.54 -20.24
CA VAL A 114 27.48 -15.50 -21.35
C VAL A 114 26.07 -15.79 -21.90
N PRO A 115 25.06 -16.15 -21.09
CA PRO A 115 23.69 -16.32 -21.56
C PRO A 115 23.07 -15.06 -22.17
N LEU A 116 23.50 -13.86 -21.73
CA LEU A 116 22.96 -12.58 -22.21
C LEU A 116 23.70 -12.00 -23.42
N SER A 117 24.78 -12.61 -23.89
CA SER A 117 25.59 -12.11 -25.01
C SER A 117 24.77 -11.86 -26.29
N ASP A 118 23.90 -12.80 -26.64
CA ASP A 118 23.05 -12.71 -27.82
C ASP A 118 21.99 -11.63 -27.65
N LEU A 119 21.40 -11.50 -26.46
CA LEU A 119 20.43 -10.47 -26.13
C LEU A 119 21.08 -9.07 -26.11
N ASN A 120 22.30 -8.96 -25.60
CA ASN A 120 23.08 -7.72 -25.67
C ASN A 120 23.34 -7.29 -27.13
N THR A 121 23.69 -8.23 -27.96
CA THR A 121 23.90 -7.98 -29.40
C THR A 121 22.60 -7.53 -30.08
N TYR A 122 21.50 -8.22 -29.79
CA TYR A 122 20.17 -7.83 -30.27
C TYR A 122 19.79 -6.41 -29.83
N LEU A 123 19.91 -6.10 -28.53
CA LEU A 123 19.56 -4.78 -27.99
C LEU A 123 20.39 -3.66 -28.62
N ARG A 124 21.69 -3.86 -28.80
CA ARG A 124 22.58 -2.87 -29.46
C ARG A 124 22.19 -2.66 -30.93
N THR A 125 21.78 -3.71 -31.63
CA THR A 125 21.41 -3.65 -33.04
C THR A 125 20.11 -2.92 -33.26
N TYR A 126 19.09 -3.22 -32.47
CA TYR A 126 17.73 -2.68 -32.64
C TYR A 126 17.46 -1.39 -31.85
N PHE A 127 18.30 -1.12 -30.83
CA PHE A 127 18.19 0.09 -30.00
C PHE A 127 19.54 0.84 -29.94
N PRO A 128 19.97 1.49 -31.04
CA PRO A 128 21.26 2.19 -31.11
C PRO A 128 21.43 3.29 -30.05
N ALA A 129 20.32 3.84 -29.55
CA ALA A 129 20.30 4.83 -28.47
C ALA A 129 20.94 4.33 -27.17
N LEU A 130 21.04 3.02 -26.95
CA LEU A 130 21.72 2.43 -25.77
C LEU A 130 23.24 2.51 -25.86
N GLY A 131 23.80 2.78 -27.05
CA GLY A 131 25.24 2.85 -27.29
C GLY A 131 25.90 1.48 -27.48
N SER A 132 27.06 1.47 -28.15
CA SER A 132 27.81 0.25 -28.46
C SER A 132 28.36 -0.50 -27.25
N GLY A 133 28.54 0.20 -26.13
CA GLY A 133 29.04 -0.37 -24.86
C GLY A 133 27.96 -0.92 -23.93
N PHE A 134 26.69 -0.84 -24.30
CA PHE A 134 25.60 -1.30 -23.43
C PHE A 134 25.69 -2.78 -23.10
N ARG A 135 25.58 -3.10 -21.81
CA ARG A 135 25.60 -4.46 -21.26
C ARG A 135 24.47 -4.60 -20.25
N LEU A 136 23.49 -5.45 -20.58
CA LEU A 136 22.28 -5.62 -19.79
C LEU A 136 22.58 -6.13 -18.37
N GLU A 137 23.54 -7.03 -18.22
CA GLU A 137 23.97 -7.55 -16.92
C GLU A 137 24.57 -6.47 -16.02
N VAL A 138 25.26 -5.49 -16.61
CA VAL A 138 25.80 -4.34 -15.85
C VAL A 138 24.67 -3.40 -15.45
N ALA A 139 23.79 -3.05 -16.39
CA ALA A 139 22.64 -2.19 -16.12
C ALA A 139 21.72 -2.78 -15.03
N ILE A 140 21.44 -4.10 -15.09
CA ILE A 140 20.69 -4.79 -14.04
C ILE A 140 21.45 -4.73 -12.71
N GLY A 141 22.75 -5.01 -12.72
CA GLY A 141 23.60 -4.96 -11.52
C GLY A 141 23.59 -3.58 -10.86
N GLU A 142 23.70 -2.51 -11.65
CA GLU A 142 23.65 -1.13 -11.15
C GLU A 142 22.27 -0.78 -10.53
N GLU A 143 21.17 -1.16 -11.16
CA GLU A 143 19.83 -0.91 -10.61
C GLU A 143 19.56 -1.73 -9.34
N VAL A 144 19.96 -3.00 -9.32
CA VAL A 144 19.89 -3.82 -8.11
C VAL A 144 20.77 -3.24 -7.02
N GLN A 145 21.98 -2.78 -7.34
CA GLN A 145 22.89 -2.15 -6.40
C GLN A 145 22.31 -0.85 -5.83
N LYS A 146 21.62 -0.03 -6.63
CA LYS A 146 20.88 1.14 -6.14
C LYS A 146 19.79 0.77 -5.15
N ILE A 147 19.05 -0.32 -5.41
CA ILE A 147 18.00 -0.83 -4.53
C ILE A 147 18.60 -1.42 -3.24
N VAL A 148 19.70 -2.14 -3.34
CA VAL A 148 20.41 -2.77 -2.21
C VAL A 148 21.23 -1.74 -1.42
N ASN A 149 21.92 -0.80 -2.11
CA ASN A 149 22.66 0.33 -1.51
C ASN A 149 21.75 1.50 -1.12
N ILE A 150 20.45 1.35 -1.14
CA ILE A 150 19.65 2.24 -0.34
C ILE A 150 20.14 2.03 1.10
N SER A 151 21.16 2.80 1.45
CA SER A 151 21.70 2.99 2.80
C SER A 151 20.57 3.30 3.82
N GLY A 152 19.37 3.57 3.32
CA GLY A 152 18.10 3.48 4.01
C GLY A 152 17.76 2.08 4.55
N PHE A 153 18.13 0.97 3.93
CA PHE A 153 17.74 -0.36 4.45
C PHE A 153 18.62 -0.79 5.64
N SER A 154 19.93 -0.61 5.56
CA SER A 154 20.81 -0.82 6.72
C SER A 154 20.63 0.26 7.78
N SER A 155 20.31 1.51 7.38
CA SER A 155 19.92 2.56 8.32
C SER A 155 18.48 2.36 8.85
N LEU A 156 17.57 1.74 8.14
CA LEU A 156 16.26 1.33 8.68
C LEU A 156 16.41 0.27 9.77
N ILE A 157 17.32 -0.69 9.62
CA ILE A 157 17.60 -1.69 10.66
C ILE A 157 18.35 -1.06 11.85
N GLY A 158 19.36 -0.22 11.57
CA GLY A 158 20.09 0.54 12.61
C GLY A 158 19.26 1.64 13.25
N SER A 159 18.32 2.23 12.53
CA SER A 159 17.41 3.23 13.03
C SER A 159 16.11 2.64 13.58
N ALA A 160 15.84 1.34 13.50
CA ALA A 160 14.67 0.76 14.18
C ALA A 160 14.73 1.01 15.70
N ALA A 161 15.91 0.92 16.30
CA ALA A 161 16.11 1.28 17.71
C ALA A 161 16.03 2.81 17.93
N SER A 162 16.59 3.64 17.03
CA SER A 162 16.46 5.09 17.09
C SER A 162 15.07 5.59 16.65
N LEU A 163 14.39 4.85 15.78
CA LEU A 163 12.99 5.09 15.44
C LEU A 163 12.09 4.88 16.66
N ILE A 164 12.30 3.85 17.47
CA ILE A 164 11.53 3.63 18.71
C ILE A 164 11.69 4.82 19.66
N SER A 165 12.87 5.41 19.80
CA SER A 165 13.09 6.58 20.66
C SER A 165 12.57 7.89 20.05
N SER A 166 12.70 8.08 18.73
CA SER A 166 12.27 9.31 18.04
C SER A 166 10.78 9.28 17.65
N PHE A 167 10.22 8.10 17.39
CA PHE A 167 8.81 7.89 17.05
C PHE A 167 7.97 7.38 18.24
N GLY A 168 8.54 7.25 19.43
CA GLY A 168 7.82 6.76 20.61
C GLY A 168 6.52 7.54 20.87
N VAL A 169 6.58 8.87 20.74
CA VAL A 169 5.38 9.73 20.86
C VAL A 169 4.41 9.47 19.71
N GLY A 170 4.90 9.30 18.48
CA GLY A 170 4.06 9.03 17.31
C GLY A 170 3.38 7.67 17.38
N ILE A 171 4.13 6.61 17.70
CA ILE A 171 3.59 5.26 17.87
C ILE A 171 2.59 5.23 19.02
N PHE A 172 2.96 5.81 20.16
CA PHE A 172 2.03 5.94 21.31
C PHE A 172 0.76 6.68 20.91
N SER A 173 0.87 7.81 20.20
CA SER A 173 -0.29 8.58 19.74
C SER A 173 -1.18 7.77 18.81
N VAL A 174 -0.60 7.09 17.80
CA VAL A 174 -1.35 6.23 16.88
C VAL A 174 -2.05 5.11 17.63
N VAL A 175 -1.35 4.40 18.52
CA VAL A 175 -1.92 3.29 19.30
C VAL A 175 -3.04 3.79 20.21
N PHE A 176 -2.81 4.90 20.89
CA PHE A 176 -3.78 5.52 21.80
C PHE A 176 -5.04 5.97 21.05
N ILE A 177 -4.89 6.73 19.98
CA ILE A 177 -6.03 7.21 19.18
C ILE A 177 -6.77 6.02 18.53
N SER A 178 -6.04 5.02 18.00
CA SER A 178 -6.66 3.81 17.42
C SER A 178 -7.49 3.05 18.44
N PHE A 179 -7.00 2.94 19.69
CA PHE A 179 -7.76 2.30 20.76
C PHE A 179 -9.12 2.95 20.98
N PHE A 180 -9.17 4.28 21.04
CA PHE A 180 -10.43 5.00 21.23
C PHE A 180 -11.35 4.88 20.01
N PHE A 181 -10.82 4.93 18.81
CA PHE A 181 -11.61 4.75 17.59
C PHE A 181 -12.18 3.32 17.43
N ILE A 182 -11.48 2.30 17.96
CA ILE A 182 -11.98 0.92 17.98
C ILE A 182 -12.99 0.74 19.12
N LYS A 183 -12.74 1.36 20.28
CA LYS A 183 -13.60 1.26 21.45
C LYS A 183 -14.94 1.96 21.23
N ASP A 184 -14.90 3.19 20.69
CA ASP A 184 -16.06 4.05 20.54
C ASP A 184 -16.32 4.27 19.02
N ASP A 185 -17.10 3.37 18.42
CA ASP A 185 -17.32 3.27 16.94
C ASP A 185 -17.95 4.56 16.35
N GLY A 186 -18.57 5.42 17.18
CA GLY A 186 -19.16 6.71 16.78
C GLY A 186 -18.25 7.93 16.98
N LEU A 187 -17.19 7.82 17.79
CA LEU A 187 -16.40 8.98 18.25
C LEU A 187 -15.89 9.86 17.09
N PHE A 188 -15.37 9.26 16.04
CA PHE A 188 -14.89 9.99 14.86
C PHE A 188 -16.03 10.72 14.14
N THR A 189 -17.18 10.06 14.01
CA THR A 189 -18.39 10.64 13.39
C THR A 189 -18.90 11.82 14.21
N ASP A 190 -19.00 11.67 15.52
CA ASP A 190 -19.47 12.71 16.43
C ASP A 190 -18.59 13.97 16.39
N ILE A 191 -17.26 13.78 16.37
CA ILE A 191 -16.29 14.89 16.25
C ILE A 191 -16.49 15.64 14.93
N ILE A 192 -16.64 14.95 13.82
CA ILE A 192 -16.82 15.60 12.52
C ILE A 192 -18.19 16.26 12.42
N CYS A 193 -19.26 15.62 12.89
CA CYS A 193 -20.61 16.18 12.89
C CYS A 193 -20.71 17.44 13.76
N ALA A 194 -20.01 17.49 14.89
CA ALA A 194 -19.94 18.68 15.73
C ALA A 194 -19.29 19.91 15.06
N LEU A 195 -18.52 19.72 13.99
CA LEU A 195 -17.88 20.79 13.22
C LEU A 195 -18.71 21.26 12.01
N VAL A 196 -19.80 20.56 11.71
CA VAL A 196 -20.61 20.80 10.51
C VAL A 196 -21.94 21.46 10.91
N PRO A 197 -22.52 22.39 10.11
CA PRO A 197 -23.84 22.94 10.38
C PRO A 197 -24.93 21.87 10.42
N ASP A 198 -25.91 22.02 11.32
CA ASP A 198 -27.01 21.05 11.59
C ASP A 198 -27.69 20.55 10.32
N ARG A 199 -27.89 21.42 9.32
CA ARG A 199 -28.52 21.06 8.03
C ARG A 199 -27.73 20.01 7.23
N LEU A 200 -26.45 19.85 7.48
CA LEU A 200 -25.55 18.94 6.76
C LEU A 200 -25.18 17.72 7.62
N GLU A 201 -25.54 17.72 8.91
CA GLU A 201 -25.17 16.69 9.88
C GLU A 201 -25.54 15.28 9.38
N GLN A 202 -26.80 15.05 9.01
CA GLN A 202 -27.28 13.76 8.51
C GLN A 202 -26.55 13.31 7.22
N THR A 203 -26.22 14.26 6.33
CA THR A 203 -25.47 13.95 5.11
C THR A 203 -24.04 13.56 5.43
N THR A 204 -23.43 14.27 6.40
CA THR A 204 -22.06 14.00 6.88
C THR A 204 -21.98 12.64 7.57
N GLU A 205 -22.91 12.34 8.46
CA GLU A 205 -22.99 11.03 9.13
C GLU A 205 -23.05 9.86 8.12
N LYS A 206 -23.94 9.97 7.12
CA LYS A 206 -24.04 8.97 6.05
C LYS A 206 -22.75 8.90 5.22
N ALA A 207 -22.13 10.03 4.93
CA ALA A 207 -20.86 10.06 4.18
C ALA A 207 -19.75 9.34 4.96
N ILE A 208 -19.60 9.60 6.25
CA ILE A 208 -18.59 8.98 7.11
C ILE A 208 -18.86 7.47 7.24
N SER A 209 -20.11 7.07 7.41
CA SER A 209 -20.51 5.66 7.45
C SER A 209 -20.13 4.92 6.15
N ASP A 210 -20.45 5.51 4.98
CA ASP A 210 -20.08 4.93 3.67
C ASP A 210 -18.57 4.84 3.50
N ILE A 211 -17.83 5.91 3.82
CA ILE A 211 -16.37 5.95 3.77
C ILE A 211 -15.79 4.84 4.65
N GLY A 212 -16.24 4.78 5.91
CA GLY A 212 -15.77 3.78 6.86
C GLY A 212 -16.01 2.34 6.37
N HIS A 213 -17.18 2.07 5.81
CA HIS A 213 -17.52 0.77 5.27
C HIS A 213 -16.68 0.39 4.03
N LEU A 214 -16.55 1.31 3.07
CA LEU A 214 -15.79 1.07 1.84
C LEU A 214 -14.30 0.91 2.14
N LEU A 215 -13.72 1.77 2.99
CA LEU A 215 -12.31 1.71 3.35
C LEU A 215 -11.99 0.48 4.22
N SER A 216 -12.86 0.09 5.15
CA SER A 216 -12.66 -1.13 5.94
C SER A 216 -12.61 -2.37 5.04
N ARG A 217 -13.50 -2.47 4.07
CA ARG A 217 -13.48 -3.55 3.06
C ARG A 217 -12.23 -3.51 2.20
N TYR A 218 -11.83 -2.32 1.76
CA TYR A 218 -10.61 -2.13 0.97
C TYR A 218 -9.36 -2.60 1.73
N PHE A 219 -9.14 -2.10 2.95
CA PHE A 219 -7.96 -2.46 3.73
C PHE A 219 -7.93 -3.93 4.10
N THR A 220 -9.10 -4.52 4.42
CA THR A 220 -9.22 -5.97 4.65
C THR A 220 -8.87 -6.75 3.40
N GLY A 221 -9.40 -6.34 2.25
CA GLY A 221 -9.13 -6.98 0.98
C GLY A 221 -7.64 -6.93 0.61
N VAL A 222 -7.04 -5.74 0.67
CA VAL A 222 -5.59 -5.56 0.39
C VAL A 222 -4.73 -6.36 1.36
N THR A 223 -5.11 -6.45 2.63
CA THR A 223 -4.38 -7.29 3.60
C THR A 223 -4.42 -8.76 3.19
N ILE A 224 -5.59 -9.28 2.82
CA ILE A 224 -5.75 -10.67 2.34
C ILE A 224 -4.95 -10.88 1.05
N GLU A 225 -4.97 -9.92 0.14
CA GLU A 225 -4.22 -9.94 -1.13
C GLU A 225 -2.72 -10.03 -0.91
N ILE A 226 -2.15 -9.17 -0.05
CA ILE A 226 -0.71 -9.19 0.29
C ILE A 226 -0.28 -10.57 0.77
N PHE A 227 -1.01 -11.13 1.73
CA PHE A 227 -0.68 -12.46 2.27
C PHE A 227 -0.93 -13.57 1.26
N GLY A 228 -2.00 -13.49 0.48
CA GLY A 228 -2.33 -14.47 -0.55
C GLY A 228 -1.29 -14.50 -1.67
N VAL A 229 -0.92 -13.34 -2.20
CA VAL A 229 0.12 -13.20 -3.22
C VAL A 229 1.49 -13.63 -2.69
N ALA A 230 1.83 -13.23 -1.46
CA ALA A 230 3.07 -13.67 -0.81
C ALA A 230 3.11 -15.19 -0.64
N LEU A 231 2.01 -15.81 -0.21
CA LEU A 231 1.92 -17.26 -0.06
C LEU A 231 2.06 -17.99 -1.40
N LEU A 232 1.39 -17.53 -2.46
CA LEU A 232 1.46 -18.14 -3.79
C LEU A 232 2.86 -18.01 -4.37
N ASN A 233 3.48 -16.83 -4.27
CA ASN A 233 4.85 -16.61 -4.70
C ASN A 233 5.84 -17.46 -3.89
N PHE A 234 5.66 -17.55 -2.58
CA PHE A 234 6.49 -18.42 -1.73
C PHE A 234 6.42 -19.87 -2.17
N LEU A 235 5.22 -20.41 -2.34
CA LEU A 235 5.04 -21.80 -2.77
C LEU A 235 5.64 -22.03 -4.16
N GLY A 236 5.42 -21.12 -5.10
CA GLY A 236 6.00 -21.22 -6.44
C GLY A 236 7.52 -21.15 -6.44
N LEU A 237 8.11 -20.21 -5.71
CA LEU A 237 9.57 -20.05 -5.64
C LEU A 237 10.23 -21.21 -4.87
N TRP A 238 9.61 -21.69 -3.81
CA TRP A 238 10.14 -22.77 -2.99
C TRP A 238 9.96 -24.14 -3.65
N LEU A 239 8.75 -24.48 -4.12
CA LEU A 239 8.44 -25.81 -4.64
C LEU A 239 8.82 -25.99 -6.11
N VAL A 240 8.55 -24.98 -6.95
CA VAL A 240 8.75 -25.06 -8.40
C VAL A 240 10.16 -24.59 -8.78
N ALA A 241 10.56 -23.37 -8.37
CA ALA A 241 11.90 -22.87 -8.66
C ALA A 241 12.98 -23.46 -7.74
N ARG A 242 12.59 -24.12 -6.64
CA ARG A 242 13.48 -24.73 -5.63
C ARG A 242 14.50 -23.78 -5.03
N LEU A 243 14.12 -22.50 -4.92
CA LEU A 243 14.89 -21.55 -4.12
C LEU A 243 14.81 -21.96 -2.63
N GLY A 244 15.88 -21.74 -1.89
CA GLY A 244 15.88 -22.01 -0.44
C GLY A 244 14.75 -21.26 0.28
N ILE A 245 14.25 -21.82 1.39
CA ILE A 245 13.08 -21.28 2.12
C ILE A 245 13.24 -19.80 2.44
N ASN A 246 14.40 -19.38 2.95
CA ASN A 246 14.66 -17.99 3.32
C ASN A 246 14.60 -17.05 2.12
N ALA A 247 15.23 -17.44 1.00
CA ALA A 247 15.22 -16.67 -0.24
C ALA A 247 13.80 -16.59 -0.83
N ALA A 248 13.09 -17.71 -0.89
CA ALA A 248 11.72 -17.77 -1.38
C ALA A 248 10.77 -16.91 -0.52
N LEU A 249 10.86 -17.00 0.82
CA LEU A 249 10.07 -16.16 1.72
C LEU A 249 10.38 -14.67 1.54
N GLY A 250 11.67 -14.31 1.50
CA GLY A 250 12.04 -12.89 1.38
C GLY A 250 11.57 -12.27 0.07
N ILE A 251 11.75 -12.96 -1.07
CA ILE A 251 11.27 -12.49 -2.38
C ILE A 251 9.74 -12.45 -2.38
N ALA A 252 9.07 -13.46 -1.86
CA ALA A 252 7.62 -13.56 -1.84
C ALA A 252 6.98 -12.44 -1.01
N PHE A 253 7.50 -12.15 0.17
CA PHE A 253 7.01 -11.03 1.00
C PHE A 253 7.27 -9.69 0.35
N MET A 254 8.45 -9.48 -0.23
CA MET A 254 8.76 -8.24 -0.95
C MET A 254 7.76 -8.02 -2.10
N THR A 255 7.51 -9.05 -2.92
CA THR A 255 6.57 -8.96 -4.04
C THR A 255 5.13 -8.79 -3.58
N GLY A 256 4.73 -9.43 -2.46
CA GLY A 256 3.43 -9.24 -1.83
C GLY A 256 3.21 -7.80 -1.35
N ILE A 257 4.23 -7.17 -0.74
CA ILE A 257 4.15 -5.77 -0.32
C ILE A 257 4.02 -4.84 -1.53
N PHE A 258 4.78 -5.06 -2.61
CA PHE A 258 4.63 -4.25 -3.83
C PHE A 258 3.22 -4.32 -4.40
N ASN A 259 2.52 -5.45 -4.22
CA ASN A 259 1.16 -5.64 -4.72
C ASN A 259 0.13 -4.68 -4.08
N VAL A 260 0.47 -3.97 -3.00
CA VAL A 260 -0.35 -2.87 -2.44
C VAL A 260 -0.63 -1.78 -3.50
N ILE A 261 0.27 -1.62 -4.48
CA ILE A 261 0.09 -0.67 -5.59
C ILE A 261 -0.46 -1.44 -6.79
N PRO A 262 -1.75 -1.31 -7.10
CA PRO A 262 -2.35 -2.07 -8.21
C PRO A 262 -1.64 -1.82 -9.55
N TYR A 263 -1.58 -2.83 -10.40
CA TYR A 263 -0.96 -2.85 -11.73
C TYR A 263 0.57 -2.66 -11.74
N ILE A 264 1.08 -1.65 -11.06
CA ILE A 264 2.51 -1.32 -11.02
C ILE A 264 3.25 -2.25 -10.07
N GLY A 265 2.67 -2.53 -8.91
CA GLY A 265 3.25 -3.42 -7.89
C GLY A 265 3.58 -4.82 -8.40
N PRO A 266 2.63 -5.52 -9.03
CA PRO A 266 2.88 -6.82 -9.64
C PRO A 266 4.02 -6.83 -10.66
N LEU A 267 4.07 -5.81 -11.54
CA LEU A 267 5.13 -5.69 -12.54
C LEU A 267 6.50 -5.48 -11.89
N MET A 268 6.58 -4.55 -10.94
CA MET A 268 7.82 -4.30 -10.18
C MET A 268 8.22 -5.52 -9.35
N GLY A 269 7.25 -6.12 -8.66
CA GLY A 269 7.47 -7.31 -7.84
C GLY A 269 7.96 -8.49 -8.66
N GLY A 270 7.31 -8.80 -9.80
CA GLY A 270 7.69 -9.85 -10.71
C GLY A 270 9.07 -9.64 -11.34
N ALA A 271 9.36 -8.42 -11.82
CA ALA A 271 10.65 -8.08 -12.38
C ALA A 271 11.78 -8.20 -11.35
N LEU A 272 11.64 -7.54 -10.19
CA LEU A 272 12.63 -7.58 -9.13
C LEU A 272 12.77 -8.99 -8.53
N GLY A 273 11.66 -9.70 -8.33
CA GLY A 273 11.68 -11.08 -7.83
C GLY A 273 12.40 -12.03 -8.79
N THR A 274 12.20 -11.87 -10.09
CA THR A 274 12.92 -12.66 -11.12
C THR A 274 14.42 -12.33 -11.08
N ILE A 275 14.79 -11.05 -11.05
CA ILE A 275 16.20 -10.62 -10.99
C ILE A 275 16.86 -11.16 -9.72
N LEU A 276 16.25 -11.00 -8.57
CA LEU A 276 16.79 -11.50 -7.29
C LEU A 276 16.92 -13.02 -7.30
N GLY A 277 15.94 -13.75 -7.82
CA GLY A 277 16.00 -15.20 -7.96
C GLY A 277 17.17 -15.66 -8.84
N LEU A 278 17.43 -14.97 -9.95
CA LEU A 278 18.59 -15.21 -10.81
C LEU A 278 19.91 -14.90 -10.10
N ILE A 279 20.01 -13.74 -9.44
CA ILE A 279 21.22 -13.37 -8.70
C ILE A 279 21.52 -14.42 -7.64
N LEU A 280 20.54 -14.82 -6.84
CA LEU A 280 20.71 -15.81 -5.80
C LEU A 280 21.17 -17.16 -6.37
N LYS A 281 20.61 -17.62 -7.50
CA LYS A 281 21.07 -18.86 -8.15
C LYS A 281 22.51 -18.80 -8.60
N TYR A 282 22.95 -17.69 -9.19
CA TYR A 282 24.26 -17.57 -9.83
C TYR A 282 25.35 -16.92 -8.95
N SER A 283 24.98 -16.35 -7.79
CA SER A 283 25.94 -15.76 -6.84
C SER A 283 26.18 -16.60 -5.59
N SER A 284 25.27 -17.52 -5.26
CA SER A 284 25.38 -18.32 -4.03
C SER A 284 26.51 -19.34 -4.10
N ALA A 285 27.29 -19.43 -3.02
CA ALA A 285 28.31 -20.48 -2.86
C ALA A 285 27.69 -21.90 -2.75
N VAL A 286 26.43 -21.98 -2.32
CA VAL A 286 25.66 -23.21 -2.26
C VAL A 286 24.68 -23.20 -3.43
N PRO A 287 24.63 -24.29 -4.24
CA PRO A 287 23.67 -24.36 -5.35
C PRO A 287 22.24 -24.22 -4.86
N VAL A 288 21.57 -23.12 -5.21
CA VAL A 288 20.15 -22.88 -4.95
C VAL A 288 19.40 -22.84 -6.27
N GLY A 289 18.16 -23.27 -6.26
CA GLY A 289 17.32 -23.29 -7.45
C GLY A 289 17.42 -24.62 -8.23
N LEU A 290 16.47 -24.80 -9.14
CA LEU A 290 16.39 -25.98 -9.99
C LEU A 290 17.61 -26.04 -10.92
N ASP A 291 18.20 -27.23 -11.09
CA ASP A 291 19.35 -27.44 -11.96
C ASP A 291 18.91 -27.53 -13.43
N VAL A 292 18.74 -26.35 -14.02
CA VAL A 292 18.38 -26.14 -15.43
C VAL A 292 19.18 -24.97 -15.98
N ASN A 293 19.21 -24.82 -17.32
CA ASN A 293 19.91 -23.73 -17.96
C ASN A 293 19.29 -22.35 -17.61
N PHE A 294 20.03 -21.28 -17.88
CA PHE A 294 19.64 -19.90 -17.53
C PHE A 294 18.25 -19.54 -18.06
N TRP A 295 17.97 -19.80 -19.32
CA TRP A 295 16.70 -19.41 -19.95
C TRP A 295 15.51 -20.20 -19.40
N ALA A 296 15.70 -21.50 -19.16
CA ALA A 296 14.66 -22.34 -18.53
C ALA A 296 14.38 -21.88 -17.10
N PHE A 297 15.40 -21.54 -16.31
CA PHE A 297 15.20 -21.05 -14.97
C PHE A 297 14.50 -19.67 -14.94
N THR A 298 14.91 -18.75 -15.84
CA THR A 298 14.25 -17.46 -16.03
C THR A 298 12.78 -17.64 -16.38
N ALA A 299 12.48 -18.55 -17.31
CA ALA A 299 11.09 -18.85 -17.70
C ALA A 299 10.28 -19.42 -16.54
N ILE A 300 10.88 -20.28 -15.69
CA ILE A 300 10.21 -20.80 -14.49
C ILE A 300 9.87 -19.67 -13.51
N LEU A 301 10.80 -18.76 -13.23
CA LEU A 301 10.55 -17.62 -12.34
C LEU A 301 9.43 -16.72 -12.88
N ILE A 302 9.50 -16.35 -14.17
CA ILE A 302 8.46 -15.57 -14.83
C ILE A 302 7.11 -16.30 -14.76
N ALA A 303 7.08 -17.61 -15.03
CA ALA A 303 5.86 -18.42 -14.97
C ALA A 303 5.24 -18.42 -13.58
N VAL A 304 6.03 -18.50 -12.51
CA VAL A 304 5.56 -18.42 -11.12
C VAL A 304 4.89 -17.08 -10.87
N PHE A 305 5.53 -15.96 -11.22
CA PHE A 305 4.95 -14.64 -11.02
C PHE A 305 3.72 -14.40 -11.90
N CYS A 306 3.75 -14.83 -13.17
CA CYS A 306 2.60 -14.74 -14.07
C CYS A 306 1.41 -15.57 -13.57
N PHE A 307 1.65 -16.76 -13.04
CA PHE A 307 0.61 -17.60 -12.45
C PHE A 307 -0.01 -16.94 -11.22
N THR A 308 0.81 -16.42 -10.33
CA THR A 308 0.32 -15.66 -9.17
C THR A 308 -0.50 -14.44 -9.61
N GLN A 309 -0.02 -13.71 -10.62
CA GLN A 309 -0.73 -12.55 -11.16
C GLN A 309 -2.05 -12.93 -11.83
N LEU A 310 -2.13 -14.09 -12.47
CA LEU A 310 -3.37 -14.61 -13.01
C LEU A 310 -4.40 -14.84 -11.90
N ILE A 311 -3.99 -15.48 -10.79
CA ILE A 311 -4.86 -15.70 -9.63
C ILE A 311 -5.26 -14.35 -9.01
N ASP A 312 -4.34 -13.41 -8.89
CA ASP A 312 -4.61 -12.08 -8.38
C ASP A 312 -5.69 -11.37 -9.20
N ASN A 313 -5.54 -11.34 -10.52
CA ASN A 313 -6.49 -10.69 -11.43
C ASN A 313 -7.88 -11.37 -11.48
N ILE A 314 -7.94 -12.70 -11.30
CA ILE A 314 -9.20 -13.45 -11.38
C ILE A 314 -9.92 -13.49 -10.02
N LEU A 315 -9.17 -13.55 -8.91
CA LEU A 315 -9.73 -13.77 -7.59
C LEU A 315 -9.65 -12.54 -6.69
N TYR A 316 -8.44 -12.04 -6.38
CA TYR A 316 -8.28 -10.98 -5.38
C TYR A 316 -8.79 -9.64 -5.88
N GLN A 317 -8.38 -9.19 -7.05
CA GLN A 317 -8.77 -7.89 -7.58
C GLN A 317 -10.29 -7.72 -7.75
N PRO A 318 -11.06 -8.67 -8.33
CA PRO A 318 -12.51 -8.55 -8.37
C PRO A 318 -13.14 -8.49 -6.99
N LEU A 319 -12.66 -9.29 -6.03
CA LEU A 319 -13.20 -9.29 -4.66
C LEU A 319 -12.98 -7.95 -3.96
N ILE A 320 -11.81 -7.32 -4.16
CA ILE A 320 -11.46 -6.05 -3.53
C ILE A 320 -12.16 -4.88 -4.22
N TYR A 321 -12.01 -4.76 -5.55
CA TYR A 321 -12.46 -3.56 -6.27
C TYR A 321 -13.95 -3.53 -6.53
N SER A 322 -14.60 -4.68 -6.82
CA SER A 322 -16.04 -4.73 -7.09
C SER A 322 -16.87 -4.45 -5.85
N THR A 323 -16.39 -4.88 -4.68
CA THR A 323 -17.13 -4.76 -3.42
C THR A 323 -16.78 -3.51 -2.62
N SER A 324 -15.54 -3.01 -2.73
CA SER A 324 -15.01 -1.95 -1.87
C SER A 324 -14.99 -0.58 -2.53
N ILE A 325 -14.57 -0.48 -3.79
CA ILE A 325 -14.33 0.83 -4.42
C ILE A 325 -15.43 1.17 -5.42
N LYS A 326 -16.07 0.15 -6.02
CA LYS A 326 -17.13 0.28 -7.04
C LYS A 326 -16.76 1.25 -8.20
N SER A 327 -15.44 1.34 -8.50
CA SER A 327 -14.86 2.14 -9.58
C SER A 327 -14.50 1.28 -10.78
N THR A 328 -14.33 1.89 -11.94
CA THR A 328 -13.79 1.20 -13.10
C THR A 328 -12.26 1.05 -12.97
N PRO A 329 -11.66 -0.02 -13.53
CA PRO A 329 -10.19 -0.18 -13.54
C PRO A 329 -9.46 1.00 -14.16
N LEU A 330 -10.04 1.63 -15.19
CA LEU A 330 -9.48 2.80 -15.85
C LEU A 330 -9.42 4.02 -14.91
N GLU A 331 -10.47 4.26 -14.12
CA GLU A 331 -10.47 5.35 -13.13
C GLU A 331 -9.34 5.18 -12.11
N ILE A 332 -9.17 3.97 -11.58
CA ILE A 332 -8.13 3.65 -10.61
C ILE A 332 -6.75 3.86 -11.24
N PHE A 333 -6.56 3.39 -12.47
CA PHE A 333 -5.29 3.55 -13.18
C PHE A 333 -4.92 5.03 -13.40
N ILE A 334 -5.88 5.86 -13.83
CA ILE A 334 -5.66 7.30 -14.01
C ILE A 334 -5.31 7.97 -12.67
N VAL A 335 -6.04 7.64 -11.60
CA VAL A 335 -5.76 8.18 -10.26
C VAL A 335 -4.33 7.82 -9.80
N LEU A 336 -3.92 6.57 -10.00
CA LEU A 336 -2.57 6.11 -9.66
C LEU A 336 -1.49 6.84 -10.47
N LEU A 337 -1.71 7.07 -11.78
CA LEU A 337 -0.78 7.82 -12.62
C LEU A 337 -0.63 9.27 -12.14
N VAL A 338 -1.75 9.96 -11.89
CA VAL A 338 -1.73 11.36 -11.43
C VAL A 338 -1.05 11.49 -10.07
N VAL A 339 -1.46 10.67 -9.09
CA VAL A 339 -0.92 10.72 -7.74
C VAL A 339 0.54 10.26 -7.70
N GLY A 340 0.88 9.27 -8.51
CA GLY A 340 2.26 8.80 -8.66
C GLY A 340 3.18 9.84 -9.27
N HIS A 341 2.69 10.63 -10.22
CA HIS A 341 3.46 11.74 -10.79
C HIS A 341 3.74 12.86 -9.77
N ILE A 342 2.81 13.10 -8.85
CA ILE A 342 2.94 14.16 -7.83
C ILE A 342 3.87 13.75 -6.69
N GLY A 343 3.74 12.53 -6.16
CA GLY A 343 4.41 12.12 -4.93
C GLY A 343 5.13 10.77 -4.99
N GLY A 344 5.29 10.19 -6.19
CA GLY A 344 5.99 8.92 -6.39
C GLY A 344 5.24 7.70 -5.85
N ALA A 345 5.95 6.59 -5.68
CA ALA A 345 5.38 5.30 -5.30
C ALA A 345 4.65 5.30 -3.94
N LEU A 346 5.15 6.05 -2.95
CA LEU A 346 4.51 6.12 -1.64
C LEU A 346 3.13 6.78 -1.69
N SER A 347 2.96 7.78 -2.55
CA SER A 347 1.66 8.44 -2.71
C SER A 347 0.62 7.54 -3.40
N MET A 348 1.06 6.60 -4.24
CA MET A 348 0.16 5.63 -4.87
C MET A 348 -0.52 4.70 -3.85
N ILE A 349 0.14 4.37 -2.74
CA ILE A 349 -0.42 3.52 -1.68
C ILE A 349 -1.67 4.17 -1.06
N ILE A 350 -1.64 5.49 -0.87
CA ILE A 350 -2.75 6.24 -0.27
C ILE A 350 -3.74 6.79 -1.31
N ALA A 351 -3.43 6.65 -2.60
CA ALA A 351 -4.24 7.20 -3.69
C ALA A 351 -5.68 6.67 -3.69
N ILE A 352 -5.85 5.36 -3.55
CA ILE A 352 -7.16 4.71 -3.57
C ILE A 352 -8.02 5.10 -2.36
N PRO A 353 -7.52 5.05 -1.11
CA PRO A 353 -8.24 5.60 0.04
C PRO A 353 -8.68 7.05 -0.15
N ILE A 354 -7.78 7.94 -0.58
CA ILE A 354 -8.11 9.35 -0.82
C ILE A 354 -9.18 9.49 -1.92
N TYR A 355 -9.00 8.78 -3.03
CA TYR A 355 -9.99 8.78 -4.11
C TYR A 355 -11.38 8.31 -3.63
N THR A 356 -11.43 7.26 -2.81
CA THR A 356 -12.70 6.74 -2.24
C THR A 356 -13.38 7.79 -1.38
N VAL A 357 -12.62 8.47 -0.50
CA VAL A 357 -13.14 9.56 0.34
C VAL A 357 -13.70 10.70 -0.52
N LEU A 358 -12.90 11.19 -1.48
CA LEU A 358 -13.31 12.27 -2.37
C LEU A 358 -14.55 11.90 -3.19
N ARG A 359 -14.64 10.68 -3.66
CA ARG A 359 -15.77 10.18 -4.44
C ARG A 359 -17.06 10.13 -3.62
N VAL A 360 -17.00 9.64 -2.37
CA VAL A 360 -18.16 9.62 -1.47
C VAL A 360 -18.61 11.03 -1.12
N ILE A 361 -17.67 11.91 -0.79
CA ILE A 361 -17.98 13.34 -0.52
C ILE A 361 -18.64 13.99 -1.75
N ALA A 362 -18.04 13.81 -2.94
CA ALA A 362 -18.61 14.37 -4.17
C ALA A 362 -20.04 13.85 -4.41
N PHE A 363 -20.30 12.58 -4.20
CA PHE A 363 -21.63 12.02 -4.37
C PHE A 363 -22.63 12.51 -3.33
N ARG A 364 -22.28 12.51 -2.04
CA ARG A 364 -23.20 12.85 -0.95
C ARG A 364 -23.55 14.34 -0.92
N PHE A 365 -22.59 15.22 -1.20
CA PHE A 365 -22.79 16.69 -1.12
C PHE A 365 -23.13 17.32 -2.46
N PHE A 366 -22.65 16.76 -3.57
CA PHE A 366 -22.80 17.35 -4.91
C PHE A 366 -23.50 16.41 -5.91
N GLY A 367 -24.20 15.36 -5.43
CA GLY A 367 -24.93 14.40 -6.28
C GLY A 367 -26.03 15.02 -7.14
N HIS A 368 -26.52 16.21 -6.81
CA HIS A 368 -27.47 16.98 -7.61
C HIS A 368 -26.82 17.58 -8.88
N VAL A 369 -25.50 17.66 -8.95
CA VAL A 369 -24.78 18.16 -10.13
C VAL A 369 -24.76 17.08 -11.21
N LYS A 370 -25.28 17.40 -12.40
CA LYS A 370 -25.44 16.46 -13.52
C LYS A 370 -24.14 15.73 -13.92
N ALA A 371 -22.98 16.39 -13.80
CA ALA A 371 -21.69 15.76 -14.06
C ALA A 371 -21.39 14.66 -13.04
N ILE A 372 -21.63 14.92 -11.76
CA ILE A 372 -21.33 13.98 -10.67
C ILE A 372 -22.30 12.79 -10.71
N SER A 373 -23.59 13.04 -10.90
CA SER A 373 -24.61 11.98 -11.00
C SER A 373 -24.39 11.02 -12.19
N ARG A 374 -23.77 11.50 -13.28
CA ARG A 374 -23.41 10.65 -14.42
C ARG A 374 -22.12 9.88 -14.21
N LEU A 375 -21.11 10.48 -13.56
CA LEU A 375 -19.83 9.83 -13.29
C LEU A 375 -19.92 8.83 -12.15
N ILE A 376 -20.80 9.09 -11.16
CA ILE A 376 -20.95 8.28 -9.97
C ILE A 376 -22.43 7.85 -9.86
N PRO A 377 -22.87 6.77 -10.54
CA PRO A 377 -24.23 6.29 -10.45
C PRO A 377 -24.58 5.85 -9.02
N SER A 378 -25.75 6.27 -8.52
CA SER A 378 -26.23 6.02 -7.14
C SER A 378 -26.29 4.53 -6.78
N GLU A 379 -26.60 3.65 -7.73
CA GLU A 379 -26.64 2.19 -7.54
C GLU A 379 -25.27 1.59 -7.15
N LYS A 380 -24.17 2.28 -7.46
CA LYS A 380 -22.82 1.78 -7.19
C LYS A 380 -22.30 2.12 -5.78
N LEU A 381 -22.89 3.07 -5.06
CA LEU A 381 -22.41 3.52 -3.75
C LEU A 381 -23.26 3.02 -2.58
N ILE A 382 -24.53 2.75 -2.81
CA ILE A 382 -25.44 2.26 -1.76
C ILE A 382 -25.32 0.73 -1.76
N SER A 383 -24.74 0.16 -0.70
CA SER A 383 -24.91 -1.27 -0.46
C SER A 383 -26.39 -1.49 -0.19
N LYS A 384 -27.05 -2.36 -0.96
CA LYS A 384 -28.33 -2.90 -0.54
C LYS A 384 -28.10 -3.53 0.84
N GLU A 385 -28.84 -3.03 1.83
CA GLU A 385 -28.96 -3.60 3.16
C GLU A 385 -29.27 -5.11 3.11
#